data_dce34312b53f29b4f9e98ae54528f7f1
#
_entry.id   dce34312b53f29b4f9e98ae54528f7f1
#
_cell.length_a   1.000
_cell.length_b   1.000
_cell.length_c   1.000
_cell.angle_alpha   90.00
_cell.angle_beta   90.00
_cell.angle_gamma   90.00
#
_symmetry.space_group_name_H-M   'P 1'
#
loop_
_entity.id
_entity.type
_entity.pdbx_description
1 polymer ?
#
loop_
_entity_poly.entity_id
_entity_poly.type
_entity_poly.pdbx_seq_one_letter_code
_entity_poly.pdbx_strand_id
1 'polypeptide(L)'
;MLAVILLTQARVASAACDGSALPPGLQTLDVAGARRTFVVRAAAEGVSKTAAPVVFALHPFGMNAQYMQARAPIGRAWPAAITIFPDGLGRSAGNMAPSWQGRPGDLGDRDLAFFDAMLQWLDEKGCIDKARVFVLGYSNGAGLAYVLACERRAAVAGIAIAAGRLGCQPSASKPVIMSHGVGDRTIGYESAIESSKAWAGVNGCAAPPKAAVPGCVQGQSCAGAPVSLCTHGGGHEYDVSFTRAAVEFFQAVKP
;
A
#
# COMPACT_ATOMS: atom_id res chain seq x y z
N MET A 1 -1.29 34.26 -40.81
CA MET A 1 -1.68 34.50 -39.41
C MET A 1 -1.85 33.15 -38.73
N LEU A 2 -0.84 32.71 -37.96
CA LEU A 2 -0.95 31.50 -37.14
C LEU A 2 -1.51 31.88 -35.78
N ALA A 3 -2.66 31.33 -35.40
CA ALA A 3 -3.24 31.48 -34.08
C ALA A 3 -2.52 30.52 -33.11
N VAL A 4 -1.79 31.08 -32.15
CA VAL A 4 -1.20 30.31 -31.03
C VAL A 4 -2.30 30.06 -30.01
N ILE A 5 -2.75 28.81 -29.90
CA ILE A 5 -3.67 28.39 -28.86
C ILE A 5 -2.84 28.19 -27.58
N LEU A 6 -2.93 29.13 -26.66
CA LEU A 6 -2.42 29.00 -25.30
C LEU A 6 -3.32 28.02 -24.53
N LEU A 7 -2.88 26.77 -24.35
CA LEU A 7 -3.46 25.83 -23.41
C LEU A 7 -3.12 26.30 -21.98
N THR A 8 -4.08 26.97 -21.35
CA THR A 8 -4.01 27.23 -19.90
C THR A 8 -4.20 25.92 -19.16
N GLN A 9 -3.11 25.38 -18.59
CA GLN A 9 -3.19 24.30 -17.62
C GLN A 9 -3.90 24.85 -16.38
N ALA A 10 -5.15 24.40 -16.17
CA ALA A 10 -5.86 24.63 -14.92
C ALA A 10 -5.06 23.93 -13.80
N ARG A 11 -4.36 24.69 -12.97
CA ARG A 11 -3.86 24.19 -11.68
C ARG A 11 -5.10 23.83 -10.87
N VAL A 12 -5.27 22.53 -10.60
CA VAL A 12 -6.24 22.08 -9.59
C VAL A 12 -5.76 22.71 -8.28
N ALA A 13 -6.49 23.69 -7.81
CA ALA A 13 -6.23 24.32 -6.52
C ALA A 13 -6.37 23.20 -5.47
N SER A 14 -5.29 22.91 -4.74
CA SER A 14 -5.35 22.12 -3.52
C SER A 14 -6.41 22.76 -2.63
N ALA A 15 -7.48 22.02 -2.31
CA ALA A 15 -8.48 22.46 -1.36
C ALA A 15 -7.74 22.89 -0.08
N ALA A 16 -8.01 24.11 0.38
CA ALA A 16 -7.41 24.59 1.62
C ALA A 16 -7.89 23.66 2.74
N CYS A 17 -6.94 23.04 3.44
CA CYS A 17 -7.25 22.22 4.60
C CYS A 17 -7.84 23.12 5.67
N ASP A 18 -9.11 22.96 5.99
CA ASP A 18 -9.83 23.80 6.96
C ASP A 18 -9.46 23.54 8.43
N GLY A 19 -8.47 22.66 8.65
CA GLY A 19 -7.99 22.29 9.99
C GLY A 19 -8.87 21.24 10.67
N SER A 20 -9.87 20.65 9.99
CA SER A 20 -10.61 19.51 10.53
C SER A 20 -9.66 18.32 10.68
N ALA A 21 -9.37 17.95 11.92
CA ALA A 21 -8.56 16.77 12.22
C ALA A 21 -9.41 15.52 11.95
N LEU A 22 -8.85 14.56 11.20
CA LEU A 22 -9.45 13.23 11.08
C LEU A 22 -9.68 12.64 12.47
N PRO A 23 -10.88 12.08 12.75
CA PRO A 23 -11.13 11.43 14.02
C PRO A 23 -10.18 10.23 14.17
N PRO A 24 -9.26 10.23 15.16
CA PRO A 24 -8.35 9.11 15.37
C PRO A 24 -9.07 7.95 16.04
N GLY A 25 -8.45 6.77 15.99
CA GLY A 25 -8.97 5.55 16.63
C GLY A 25 -9.85 4.71 15.73
N LEU A 26 -10.69 3.88 16.34
CA LEU A 26 -11.53 2.90 15.64
C LEU A 26 -12.68 3.59 14.91
N GLN A 27 -12.80 3.29 13.64
CA GLN A 27 -13.88 3.72 12.76
C GLN A 27 -14.65 2.52 12.23
N THR A 28 -15.89 2.74 11.83
CA THR A 28 -16.76 1.70 11.28
C THR A 28 -17.50 2.21 10.05
N LEU A 29 -17.56 1.35 9.02
CA LEU A 29 -18.35 1.57 7.80
C LEU A 29 -19.18 0.32 7.50
N ASP A 30 -20.39 0.51 6.96
CA ASP A 30 -21.18 -0.57 6.39
C ASP A 30 -20.89 -0.63 4.89
N VAL A 31 -20.25 -1.72 4.43
CA VAL A 31 -19.77 -1.87 3.04
C VAL A 31 -20.18 -3.25 2.52
N ALA A 32 -20.85 -3.28 1.37
CA ALA A 32 -21.27 -4.50 0.70
C ALA A 32 -22.07 -5.45 1.65
N GLY A 33 -22.93 -4.89 2.50
CA GLY A 33 -23.76 -5.64 3.44
C GLY A 33 -23.03 -6.17 4.69
N ALA A 34 -21.79 -5.76 4.92
CA ALA A 34 -21.02 -6.14 6.09
C ALA A 34 -20.49 -4.91 6.84
N ARG A 35 -20.51 -5.00 8.18
CA ARG A 35 -19.84 -4.02 9.03
C ARG A 35 -18.33 -4.23 8.97
N ARG A 36 -17.59 -3.18 8.56
CA ARG A 36 -16.14 -3.18 8.44
C ARG A 36 -15.54 -2.16 9.41
N THR A 37 -14.40 -2.50 9.97
CA THR A 37 -13.69 -1.65 10.93
C THR A 37 -12.28 -1.34 10.47
N PHE A 38 -11.78 -0.17 10.87
CA PHE A 38 -10.39 0.26 10.65
C PHE A 38 -9.96 1.23 11.73
N VAL A 39 -8.67 1.24 12.03
CA VAL A 39 -8.07 2.18 12.98
C VAL A 39 -7.39 3.31 12.21
N VAL A 40 -7.68 4.54 12.58
CA VAL A 40 -7.07 5.75 12.03
C VAL A 40 -6.00 6.26 12.98
N ARG A 41 -4.82 6.50 12.44
CA ARG A 41 -3.79 7.34 13.04
C ARG A 41 -3.66 8.61 12.20
N ALA A 42 -4.12 9.71 12.76
CA ALA A 42 -3.95 11.03 12.14
C ALA A 42 -2.47 11.39 12.02
N ALA A 43 -2.13 12.27 11.08
CA ALA A 43 -0.83 12.91 11.04
C ALA A 43 -0.57 13.66 12.37
N ALA A 44 0.69 13.77 12.76
CA ALA A 44 1.04 14.48 13.98
C ALA A 44 0.63 15.96 13.89
N GLU A 45 0.14 16.52 15.01
CA GLU A 45 -0.27 17.92 15.09
C GLU A 45 0.86 18.86 14.68
N GLY A 46 0.52 19.91 13.93
CA GLY A 46 1.47 20.93 13.49
C GLY A 46 2.38 20.54 12.33
N VAL A 47 2.33 19.27 11.86
CA VAL A 47 3.21 18.79 10.78
C VAL A 47 2.66 19.14 9.40
N SER A 48 1.36 19.34 9.24
CA SER A 48 0.78 19.64 7.93
C SER A 48 -0.32 20.69 7.99
N LYS A 49 -0.06 21.82 7.35
CA LYS A 49 -1.10 22.75 6.84
C LYS A 49 -1.50 22.41 5.40
N THR A 50 -0.97 21.32 4.86
CA THR A 50 -1.17 20.81 3.51
C THR A 50 -1.79 19.44 3.55
N ALA A 51 -2.37 19.00 2.44
CA ALA A 51 -2.93 17.67 2.30
C ALA A 51 -1.90 16.58 2.68
N ALA A 52 -2.31 15.66 3.55
CA ALA A 52 -1.43 14.64 4.11
C ALA A 52 -1.38 13.38 3.23
N PRO A 53 -0.20 12.74 3.06
CA PRO A 53 -0.13 11.42 2.44
C PRO A 53 -0.84 10.38 3.31
N VAL A 54 -1.34 9.34 2.67
CA VAL A 54 -2.07 8.24 3.33
C VAL A 54 -1.32 6.93 3.13
N VAL A 55 -1.18 6.13 4.19
CA VAL A 55 -0.65 4.78 4.11
C VAL A 55 -1.64 3.79 4.71
N PHE A 56 -2.15 2.88 3.89
CA PHE A 56 -2.92 1.72 4.34
C PHE A 56 -1.96 0.60 4.73
N ALA A 57 -2.11 0.03 5.92
CA ALA A 57 -1.28 -1.06 6.42
C ALA A 57 -2.13 -2.30 6.70
N LEU A 58 -1.96 -3.33 5.86
CA LEU A 58 -2.81 -4.53 5.79
C LEU A 58 -2.20 -5.69 6.56
N HIS A 59 -2.95 -6.24 7.51
CA HIS A 59 -2.50 -7.32 8.40
C HIS A 59 -2.42 -8.69 7.69
N PRO A 60 -1.61 -9.66 8.19
CA PRO A 60 -1.58 -11.01 7.66
C PRO A 60 -2.82 -11.81 8.07
N PHE A 61 -3.00 -13.00 7.49
CA PHE A 61 -4.10 -13.92 7.80
C PHE A 61 -4.23 -14.17 9.31
N GLY A 62 -5.46 -14.13 9.81
CA GLY A 62 -5.80 -14.43 11.20
C GLY A 62 -5.47 -13.31 12.21
N MET A 63 -4.86 -12.21 11.75
CA MET A 63 -4.53 -11.06 12.58
C MET A 63 -5.54 -9.91 12.40
N ASN A 64 -5.21 -8.72 12.92
CA ASN A 64 -6.10 -7.55 12.93
C ASN A 64 -5.31 -6.24 12.82
N ALA A 65 -6.04 -5.14 12.82
CA ALA A 65 -5.50 -3.78 12.76
C ALA A 65 -4.46 -3.49 13.88
N GLN A 66 -4.74 -3.91 15.12
CA GLN A 66 -3.86 -3.67 16.26
C GLN A 66 -2.52 -4.41 16.10
N TYR A 67 -2.57 -5.66 15.60
CA TYR A 67 -1.35 -6.40 15.28
C TYR A 67 -0.49 -5.64 14.27
N MET A 68 -1.10 -5.19 13.16
CA MET A 68 -0.34 -4.49 12.12
C MET A 68 0.18 -3.13 12.59
N GLN A 69 -0.58 -2.42 13.42
CA GLN A 69 -0.16 -1.17 14.03
C GLN A 69 1.10 -1.35 14.90
N ALA A 70 1.19 -2.45 15.64
CA ALA A 70 2.37 -2.76 16.46
C ALA A 70 3.57 -3.18 15.62
N ARG A 71 3.35 -3.90 14.51
CA ARG A 71 4.41 -4.42 13.64
C ARG A 71 4.97 -3.39 12.68
N ALA A 72 4.12 -2.50 12.15
CA ALA A 72 4.51 -1.46 11.20
C ALA A 72 4.26 -0.07 11.80
N PRO A 73 5.16 0.46 12.64
CA PRO A 73 4.99 1.76 13.29
C PRO A 73 5.24 2.93 12.32
N ILE A 74 4.45 3.00 11.24
CA ILE A 74 4.59 3.97 10.14
C ILE A 74 4.55 5.41 10.68
N GLY A 75 3.63 5.72 11.59
CA GLY A 75 3.51 7.07 12.14
C GLY A 75 4.75 7.55 12.92
N ARG A 76 5.61 6.64 13.40
CA ARG A 76 6.92 7.01 13.96
C ARG A 76 7.95 7.32 12.87
N ALA A 77 7.92 6.57 11.78
CA ALA A 77 8.83 6.76 10.65
C ALA A 77 8.40 7.93 9.74
N TRP A 78 7.09 8.20 9.67
CA TRP A 78 6.51 9.27 8.87
C TRP A 78 5.39 10.01 9.63
N PRO A 79 5.73 10.93 10.55
CA PRO A 79 4.72 11.64 11.36
C PRO A 79 3.71 12.46 10.56
N ALA A 80 4.06 12.89 9.33
CA ALA A 80 3.19 13.66 8.45
C ALA A 80 2.14 12.79 7.71
N ALA A 81 2.26 11.45 7.76
CA ALA A 81 1.33 10.57 7.09
C ALA A 81 0.15 10.19 7.99
N ILE A 82 -1.04 10.16 7.39
CA ILE A 82 -2.20 9.48 7.94
C ILE A 82 -1.99 7.99 7.72
N THR A 83 -2.16 7.17 8.78
CA THR A 83 -2.05 5.72 8.64
C THR A 83 -3.37 5.05 8.95
N ILE A 84 -3.80 4.16 8.06
CA ILE A 84 -5.04 3.40 8.16
C ILE A 84 -4.70 1.92 8.35
N PHE A 85 -5.24 1.32 9.41
CA PHE A 85 -5.10 -0.09 9.72
C PHE A 85 -6.49 -0.74 9.64
N PRO A 86 -6.89 -1.29 8.49
CA PRO A 86 -8.20 -1.92 8.35
C PRO A 86 -8.20 -3.35 8.89
N ASP A 87 -9.39 -3.85 9.24
CA ASP A 87 -9.64 -5.23 9.63
C ASP A 87 -10.25 -6.03 8.47
N GLY A 88 -9.67 -7.20 8.21
CA GLY A 88 -10.21 -8.19 7.29
C GLY A 88 -11.43 -8.90 7.87
N LEU A 89 -12.18 -9.58 7.01
CA LEU A 89 -13.28 -10.46 7.41
C LEU A 89 -12.93 -11.94 7.22
N GLY A 90 -13.62 -12.82 7.93
CA GLY A 90 -13.57 -14.27 7.66
C GLY A 90 -13.98 -14.59 6.22
N ARG A 91 -13.48 -15.68 5.67
CA ARG A 91 -13.76 -16.09 4.28
C ARG A 91 -15.16 -16.69 4.11
N SER A 92 -15.62 -17.38 5.14
CA SER A 92 -16.93 -18.06 5.17
C SER A 92 -17.34 -18.34 6.62
N ALA A 93 -18.58 -18.82 6.84
CA ALA A 93 -19.05 -19.24 8.15
C ALA A 93 -18.17 -20.33 8.79
N GLY A 94 -17.52 -21.18 7.98
CA GLY A 94 -16.56 -22.21 8.46
C GLY A 94 -15.14 -21.71 8.61
N ASN A 95 -14.82 -20.50 8.13
CA ASN A 95 -13.50 -19.90 8.27
C ASN A 95 -13.63 -18.42 8.64
N MET A 96 -13.75 -18.18 9.94
CA MET A 96 -13.95 -16.85 10.50
C MET A 96 -12.64 -16.07 10.73
N ALA A 97 -11.49 -16.66 10.46
CA ALA A 97 -10.20 -15.98 10.61
C ALA A 97 -10.14 -14.74 9.70
N PRO A 98 -9.85 -13.54 10.24
CA PRO A 98 -9.74 -12.32 9.45
C PRO A 98 -8.75 -12.48 8.31
N SER A 99 -9.18 -12.10 7.11
CA SER A 99 -8.39 -12.29 5.89
C SER A 99 -8.83 -11.35 4.80
N TRP A 100 -8.02 -11.29 3.75
CA TRP A 100 -8.21 -10.49 2.55
C TRP A 100 -8.35 -11.35 1.31
N GLN A 101 -8.98 -10.82 0.29
CA GLN A 101 -8.92 -11.41 -1.05
C GLN A 101 -7.47 -11.39 -1.57
N GLY A 102 -7.10 -12.44 -2.31
CA GLY A 102 -5.75 -12.57 -2.88
C GLY A 102 -5.69 -12.36 -4.40
N ARG A 103 -6.86 -12.31 -5.05
CA ARG A 103 -7.01 -12.11 -6.50
C ARG A 103 -8.20 -11.22 -6.79
N PRO A 104 -8.23 -10.54 -7.96
CA PRO A 104 -9.44 -9.89 -8.45
C PRO A 104 -10.59 -10.91 -8.57
N GLY A 105 -11.80 -10.52 -8.16
CA GLY A 105 -12.98 -11.38 -8.14
C GLY A 105 -13.13 -12.29 -6.92
N ASP A 106 -12.05 -12.55 -6.16
CA ASP A 106 -12.15 -13.33 -4.92
C ASP A 106 -13.09 -12.63 -3.93
N LEU A 107 -13.92 -13.43 -3.22
CA LEU A 107 -14.84 -12.93 -2.19
C LEU A 107 -15.77 -11.81 -2.67
N GLY A 108 -16.08 -11.77 -3.97
CA GLY A 108 -16.94 -10.74 -4.58
C GLY A 108 -16.35 -9.33 -4.54
N ASP A 109 -15.03 -9.21 -4.53
CA ASP A 109 -14.30 -7.93 -4.47
C ASP A 109 -14.64 -7.05 -3.26
N ARG A 110 -15.13 -7.68 -2.17
CA ARG A 110 -15.55 -6.97 -0.96
C ARG A 110 -14.45 -6.13 -0.31
N ASP A 111 -13.18 -6.52 -0.49
CA ASP A 111 -12.06 -5.81 0.10
C ASP A 111 -11.62 -4.63 -0.78
N LEU A 112 -11.84 -4.70 -2.10
CA LEU A 112 -11.73 -3.55 -3.00
C LEU A 112 -12.81 -2.51 -2.68
N ALA A 113 -14.07 -2.94 -2.49
CA ALA A 113 -15.15 -2.04 -2.09
C ALA A 113 -14.87 -1.37 -0.73
N PHE A 114 -14.27 -2.10 0.19
CA PHE A 114 -13.88 -1.54 1.49
C PHE A 114 -12.76 -0.49 1.37
N PHE A 115 -11.76 -0.75 0.54
CA PHE A 115 -10.71 0.25 0.26
C PHE A 115 -11.30 1.52 -0.35
N ASP A 116 -12.20 1.38 -1.32
CA ASP A 116 -12.87 2.52 -1.97
C ASP A 116 -13.68 3.34 -0.96
N ALA A 117 -14.44 2.66 -0.08
CA ALA A 117 -15.24 3.31 0.97
C ALA A 117 -14.37 4.04 2.01
N MET A 118 -13.22 3.46 2.39
CA MET A 118 -12.27 4.14 3.28
C MET A 118 -11.65 5.37 2.62
N LEU A 119 -11.30 5.32 1.33
CA LEU A 119 -10.80 6.48 0.59
C LEU A 119 -11.85 7.59 0.50
N GLN A 120 -13.10 7.24 0.22
CA GLN A 120 -14.20 8.19 0.21
C GLN A 120 -14.37 8.84 1.59
N TRP A 121 -14.38 8.04 2.66
CA TRP A 121 -14.48 8.53 4.03
C TRP A 121 -13.34 9.49 4.39
N LEU A 122 -12.11 9.18 3.96
CA LEU A 122 -10.94 10.03 4.17
C LEU A 122 -11.07 11.36 3.41
N ASP A 123 -11.59 11.33 2.20
CA ASP A 123 -11.83 12.52 1.37
C ASP A 123 -12.89 13.45 1.98
N GLU A 124 -13.94 12.87 2.56
CA GLU A 124 -15.03 13.60 3.21
C GLU A 124 -14.65 14.17 4.59
N LYS A 125 -13.78 13.49 5.33
CA LYS A 125 -13.47 13.80 6.74
C LYS A 125 -12.12 14.46 6.94
N GLY A 126 -11.24 14.42 5.96
CA GLY A 126 -9.88 14.86 6.13
C GLY A 126 -9.26 15.52 4.92
N CYS A 127 -8.12 16.13 5.13
CA CYS A 127 -7.34 16.76 4.09
C CYS A 127 -6.24 15.79 3.64
N ILE A 128 -6.55 14.94 2.65
CA ILE A 128 -5.63 13.95 2.13
C ILE A 128 -5.03 14.36 0.78
N ASP A 129 -3.78 13.96 0.56
CA ASP A 129 -3.15 14.03 -0.75
C ASP A 129 -3.46 12.76 -1.54
N LYS A 130 -4.46 12.85 -2.43
CA LYS A 130 -4.90 11.73 -3.28
C LYS A 130 -3.82 11.23 -4.24
N ALA A 131 -2.80 12.04 -4.54
CA ALA A 131 -1.68 11.61 -5.36
C ALA A 131 -0.64 10.83 -4.55
N ARG A 132 -0.74 10.81 -3.21
CA ARG A 132 0.17 10.10 -2.31
C ARG A 132 -0.58 9.14 -1.38
N VAL A 133 -1.33 8.21 -1.96
CA VAL A 133 -1.98 7.09 -1.27
C VAL A 133 -1.15 5.83 -1.49
N PHE A 134 -0.61 5.26 -0.43
CA PHE A 134 0.27 4.10 -0.46
C PHE A 134 -0.35 2.92 0.28
N VAL A 135 0.07 1.71 -0.08
CA VAL A 135 -0.38 0.48 0.59
C VAL A 135 0.83 -0.35 1.01
N LEU A 136 0.91 -0.66 2.30
CA LEU A 136 1.84 -1.62 2.86
C LEU A 136 1.07 -2.87 3.28
N GLY A 137 1.51 -4.05 2.88
CA GLY A 137 0.87 -5.32 3.26
C GLY A 137 1.87 -6.37 3.72
N TYR A 138 1.42 -7.22 4.66
CA TYR A 138 2.18 -8.38 5.11
C TYR A 138 1.43 -9.67 4.80
N SER A 139 2.11 -10.68 4.22
CA SER A 139 1.56 -12.02 3.95
C SER A 139 0.25 -11.95 3.14
N ASN A 140 -0.88 -12.39 3.71
CA ASN A 140 -2.20 -12.25 3.07
C ASN A 140 -2.57 -10.79 2.77
N GLY A 141 -2.23 -9.84 3.66
CA GLY A 141 -2.40 -8.41 3.41
C GLY A 141 -1.51 -7.88 2.27
N ALA A 142 -0.35 -8.48 2.06
CA ALA A 142 0.49 -8.20 0.89
C ALA A 142 -0.16 -8.67 -0.42
N GLY A 143 -0.92 -9.78 -0.38
CA GLY A 143 -1.75 -10.23 -1.49
C GLY A 143 -2.77 -9.16 -1.90
N LEU A 144 -3.52 -8.61 -0.93
CA LEU A 144 -4.46 -7.51 -1.20
C LEU A 144 -3.74 -6.25 -1.69
N ALA A 145 -2.55 -5.90 -1.16
CA ALA A 145 -1.78 -4.75 -1.62
C ALA A 145 -1.44 -4.86 -3.12
N TYR A 146 -1.07 -6.05 -3.59
CA TYR A 146 -0.89 -6.31 -5.02
C TYR A 146 -2.18 -6.14 -5.81
N VAL A 147 -3.30 -6.71 -5.33
CA VAL A 147 -4.62 -6.57 -6.00
C VAL A 147 -5.02 -5.10 -6.10
N LEU A 148 -4.84 -4.31 -5.04
CA LEU A 148 -5.10 -2.87 -5.06
C LEU A 148 -4.23 -2.13 -6.08
N ALA A 149 -2.95 -2.47 -6.19
CA ALA A 149 -2.06 -1.87 -7.18
C ALA A 149 -2.46 -2.20 -8.63
N CYS A 150 -3.04 -3.39 -8.86
CA CYS A 150 -3.54 -3.80 -10.18
C CYS A 150 -4.91 -3.17 -10.51
N GLU A 151 -5.86 -3.18 -9.55
CA GLU A 151 -7.27 -2.87 -9.78
C GLU A 151 -7.63 -1.40 -9.42
N ARG A 152 -6.86 -0.77 -8.54
CA ARG A 152 -7.03 0.63 -8.10
C ARG A 152 -5.81 1.49 -8.44
N ARG A 153 -5.23 1.23 -9.61
CA ARG A 153 -3.97 1.83 -10.07
C ARG A 153 -3.98 3.37 -10.09
N ALA A 154 -5.11 4.00 -10.33
CA ALA A 154 -5.22 5.47 -10.29
C ALA A 154 -5.24 6.02 -8.85
N ALA A 155 -5.73 5.23 -7.90
CA ALA A 155 -5.83 5.63 -6.50
C ALA A 155 -4.59 5.28 -5.67
N VAL A 156 -3.83 4.24 -6.07
CA VAL A 156 -2.64 3.78 -5.34
C VAL A 156 -1.37 4.32 -5.99
N ALA A 157 -0.61 5.14 -5.28
CA ALA A 157 0.63 5.75 -5.75
C ALA A 157 1.85 4.80 -5.71
N GLY A 158 1.85 3.83 -4.79
CA GLY A 158 2.92 2.84 -4.65
C GLY A 158 2.60 1.81 -3.57
N ILE A 159 3.31 0.68 -3.60
CA ILE A 159 3.10 -0.43 -2.66
C ILE A 159 4.38 -0.91 -2.01
N ALA A 160 4.24 -1.38 -0.75
CA ALA A 160 5.28 -2.07 0.00
C ALA A 160 4.77 -3.46 0.43
N ILE A 161 5.51 -4.48 0.08
CA ILE A 161 5.10 -5.88 0.16
C ILE A 161 6.04 -6.64 1.10
N ALA A 162 5.54 -7.17 2.19
CA ALA A 162 6.30 -8.05 3.07
C ALA A 162 5.79 -9.49 2.95
N ALA A 163 6.67 -10.43 2.57
CA ALA A 163 6.40 -11.87 2.47
C ALA A 163 5.09 -12.17 1.71
N GLY A 164 4.88 -11.55 0.55
CA GLY A 164 3.66 -11.64 -0.25
C GLY A 164 3.80 -12.45 -1.52
N ARG A 165 2.66 -12.86 -2.08
CA ARG A 165 2.55 -13.48 -3.41
C ARG A 165 1.69 -12.61 -4.32
N LEU A 166 2.19 -12.37 -5.53
CA LEU A 166 1.45 -11.65 -6.56
C LEU A 166 0.26 -12.48 -7.04
N GLY A 167 -0.95 -11.96 -6.90
CA GLY A 167 -2.20 -12.62 -7.29
C GLY A 167 -2.95 -11.94 -8.45
N CYS A 168 -2.35 -10.94 -9.08
CA CYS A 168 -2.93 -10.21 -10.21
C CYS A 168 -1.88 -10.00 -11.31
N GLN A 169 -2.31 -9.54 -12.48
CA GLN A 169 -1.41 -9.20 -13.58
C GLN A 169 -1.14 -7.69 -13.56
N PRO A 170 0.08 -7.23 -13.25
CA PRO A 170 0.43 -5.82 -13.39
C PRO A 170 0.24 -5.32 -14.83
N SER A 171 -0.38 -4.16 -15.00
CA SER A 171 -0.69 -3.60 -16.33
C SER A 171 -0.32 -2.12 -16.46
N ALA A 172 0.15 -1.50 -15.39
CA ALA A 172 0.61 -0.11 -15.38
C ALA A 172 1.81 0.05 -14.46
N SER A 173 2.74 0.91 -14.84
CA SER A 173 3.93 1.21 -14.05
C SER A 173 3.56 1.73 -12.66
N LYS A 174 4.25 1.22 -11.63
CA LYS A 174 4.01 1.57 -10.23
C LYS A 174 5.27 1.39 -9.37
N PRO A 175 5.56 2.32 -8.46
CA PRO A 175 6.59 2.14 -7.44
C PRO A 175 6.29 0.93 -6.56
N VAL A 176 7.21 -0.02 -6.48
CA VAL A 176 7.07 -1.25 -5.69
C VAL A 176 8.35 -1.52 -4.90
N ILE A 177 8.21 -1.67 -3.59
CA ILE A 177 9.27 -2.21 -2.73
C ILE A 177 8.78 -3.50 -2.07
N MET A 178 9.63 -4.51 -2.08
CA MET A 178 9.32 -5.83 -1.51
C MET A 178 10.35 -6.21 -0.45
N SER A 179 9.92 -6.96 0.57
CA SER A 179 10.79 -7.61 1.55
C SER A 179 10.40 -9.07 1.69
N HIS A 180 11.39 -9.97 1.68
CA HIS A 180 11.13 -11.41 1.80
C HIS A 180 12.28 -12.14 2.48
N GLY A 181 11.94 -13.09 3.36
CA GLY A 181 12.90 -13.98 3.98
C GLY A 181 13.32 -15.11 3.01
N VAL A 182 14.61 -15.34 2.88
CA VAL A 182 15.11 -16.43 2.00
C VAL A 182 14.76 -17.83 2.52
N GLY A 183 14.48 -17.96 3.82
CA GLY A 183 14.04 -19.19 4.47
C GLY A 183 12.51 -19.33 4.57
N ASP A 184 11.72 -18.50 3.88
CA ASP A 184 10.26 -18.55 3.95
C ASP A 184 9.71 -19.86 3.36
N ARG A 185 9.07 -20.67 4.22
CA ARG A 185 8.45 -21.95 3.86
C ARG A 185 6.94 -21.86 3.70
N THR A 186 6.33 -20.72 4.01
CA THR A 186 4.89 -20.46 3.87
C THR A 186 4.56 -19.89 2.50
N ILE A 187 5.30 -18.85 2.11
CA ILE A 187 5.29 -18.28 0.76
C ILE A 187 6.75 -18.31 0.31
N GLY A 188 7.12 -19.28 -0.53
CA GLY A 188 8.50 -19.47 -0.96
C GLY A 188 9.11 -18.19 -1.53
N TYR A 189 10.40 -18.00 -1.28
CA TYR A 189 11.17 -16.84 -1.71
C TYR A 189 11.08 -16.57 -3.22
N GLU A 190 10.90 -17.63 -4.01
CA GLU A 190 10.67 -17.57 -5.47
C GLU A 190 9.50 -16.65 -5.83
N SER A 191 8.47 -16.55 -4.95
CA SER A 191 7.35 -15.64 -5.16
C SER A 191 7.77 -14.18 -5.18
N ALA A 192 8.77 -13.78 -4.39
CA ALA A 192 9.33 -12.43 -4.43
C ALA A 192 10.12 -12.17 -5.71
N ILE A 193 10.88 -13.17 -6.15
CA ILE A 193 11.63 -13.10 -7.42
C ILE A 193 10.70 -12.96 -8.61
N GLU A 194 9.63 -13.77 -8.69
CA GLU A 194 8.63 -13.71 -9.74
C GLU A 194 7.89 -12.37 -9.74
N SER A 195 7.46 -11.91 -8.56
CA SER A 195 6.79 -10.61 -8.41
C SER A 195 7.72 -9.46 -8.83
N SER A 196 8.99 -9.50 -8.45
CA SER A 196 9.97 -8.47 -8.83
C SER A 196 10.21 -8.42 -10.33
N LYS A 197 10.28 -9.57 -11.00
CA LYS A 197 10.40 -9.66 -12.46
C LYS A 197 9.16 -9.11 -13.16
N ALA A 198 7.96 -9.47 -12.69
CA ALA A 198 6.71 -9.00 -13.28
C ALA A 198 6.59 -7.47 -13.20
N TRP A 199 6.85 -6.87 -12.04
CA TRP A 199 6.82 -5.42 -11.87
C TRP A 199 7.96 -4.72 -12.62
N ALA A 200 9.18 -5.30 -12.63
CA ALA A 200 10.29 -4.75 -13.41
C ALA A 200 9.97 -4.71 -14.91
N GLY A 201 9.31 -5.74 -15.43
CA GLY A 201 8.87 -5.79 -16.83
C GLY A 201 7.90 -4.66 -17.16
N VAL A 202 6.84 -4.46 -16.35
CA VAL A 202 5.85 -3.39 -16.57
C VAL A 202 6.46 -1.99 -16.35
N ASN A 203 7.41 -1.86 -15.41
CA ASN A 203 8.09 -0.61 -15.15
C ASN A 203 9.21 -0.30 -16.14
N GLY A 204 9.45 -1.18 -17.13
CA GLY A 204 10.46 -0.99 -18.16
C GLY A 204 11.88 -0.95 -17.60
N CYS A 205 12.17 -1.77 -16.60
CA CYS A 205 13.53 -1.89 -16.05
C CYS A 205 14.42 -2.70 -16.98
N ALA A 206 15.64 -2.25 -17.22
CA ALA A 206 16.65 -3.00 -18.00
C ALA A 206 17.03 -4.33 -17.34
N ALA A 207 16.99 -4.38 -16.00
CA ALA A 207 17.09 -5.62 -15.24
C ALA A 207 16.24 -5.54 -13.95
N PRO A 208 15.60 -6.66 -13.54
CA PRO A 208 14.93 -6.74 -12.26
C PRO A 208 15.95 -6.66 -11.11
N PRO A 209 15.50 -6.33 -9.87
CA PRO A 209 16.36 -6.43 -8.70
C PRO A 209 16.96 -7.83 -8.59
N LYS A 210 18.28 -7.92 -8.45
CA LYS A 210 18.94 -9.18 -8.13
C LYS A 210 19.01 -9.32 -6.62
N ALA A 211 18.53 -10.47 -6.13
CA ALA A 211 18.59 -10.75 -4.71
C ALA A 211 20.01 -10.62 -4.16
N ALA A 212 20.18 -9.75 -3.18
CA ALA A 212 21.35 -9.71 -2.31
C ALA A 212 20.91 -10.05 -0.91
N VAL A 213 21.68 -10.82 -0.16
CA VAL A 213 21.31 -11.21 1.21
C VAL A 213 22.46 -10.83 2.15
N PRO A 214 22.18 -10.05 3.23
CA PRO A 214 20.97 -9.23 3.45
C PRO A 214 21.04 -7.91 2.71
N GLY A 215 19.90 -7.29 2.44
CA GLY A 215 19.84 -5.91 1.93
C GLY A 215 18.73 -5.65 0.92
N CYS A 216 18.65 -4.38 0.49
CA CYS A 216 17.71 -3.93 -0.53
C CYS A 216 18.45 -3.61 -1.83
N VAL A 217 17.98 -4.14 -2.94
CA VAL A 217 18.50 -3.87 -4.28
C VAL A 217 17.40 -3.32 -5.17
N GLN A 218 17.69 -2.31 -5.93
CA GLN A 218 16.78 -1.71 -6.90
C GLN A 218 16.98 -2.29 -8.30
N GLY A 219 15.92 -2.40 -9.08
CA GLY A 219 15.97 -2.68 -10.51
C GLY A 219 16.74 -1.60 -11.26
N GLN A 220 17.44 -2.01 -12.32
CA GLN A 220 18.31 -1.11 -13.07
C GLN A 220 17.53 -0.35 -14.15
N SER A 221 17.80 0.94 -14.28
CA SER A 221 17.35 1.78 -15.39
C SER A 221 15.87 1.60 -15.73
N CYS A 222 14.98 1.64 -14.72
CA CYS A 222 13.55 1.57 -14.95
C CYS A 222 13.06 2.86 -15.64
N ALA A 223 12.44 2.75 -16.82
CA ALA A 223 11.90 3.89 -17.56
C ALA A 223 10.66 4.48 -16.87
N GLY A 224 9.94 3.66 -16.11
CA GLY A 224 8.80 4.06 -15.30
C GLY A 224 9.19 4.21 -13.81
N ALA A 225 8.43 3.55 -12.95
CA ALA A 225 8.62 3.63 -11.51
C ALA A 225 9.68 2.62 -10.98
N PRO A 226 10.31 2.90 -9.81
CA PRO A 226 11.30 2.01 -9.23
C PRO A 226 10.69 0.69 -8.73
N VAL A 227 11.46 -0.39 -8.85
CA VAL A 227 11.19 -1.69 -8.23
C VAL A 227 12.37 -2.06 -7.34
N SER A 228 12.11 -2.34 -6.06
CA SER A 228 13.14 -2.72 -5.09
C SER A 228 12.80 -4.04 -4.42
N LEU A 229 13.82 -4.87 -4.17
CA LEU A 229 13.71 -6.12 -3.43
C LEU A 229 14.69 -6.10 -2.26
N CYS A 230 14.15 -6.18 -1.05
CA CYS A 230 14.89 -6.34 0.19
C CYS A 230 14.83 -7.80 0.61
N THR A 231 15.95 -8.36 1.06
CA THR A 231 16.01 -9.75 1.53
C THR A 231 16.60 -9.83 2.92
N HIS A 232 16.15 -10.81 3.70
CA HIS A 232 16.69 -11.11 5.02
C HIS A 232 16.83 -12.63 5.19
N GLY A 233 17.64 -13.04 6.16
CA GLY A 233 17.94 -14.46 6.40
C GLY A 233 16.82 -15.24 7.11
N GLY A 234 15.74 -14.58 7.52
CA GLY A 234 14.62 -15.19 8.23
C GLY A 234 13.65 -15.97 7.34
N GLY A 235 12.51 -16.36 7.95
CA GLY A 235 11.42 -17.10 7.31
C GLY A 235 10.23 -16.21 6.93
N HIS A 236 9.01 -16.74 7.18
CA HIS A 236 7.75 -16.02 6.94
C HIS A 236 7.47 -15.04 8.07
N GLU A 237 8.18 -13.93 8.08
CA GLU A 237 8.06 -12.92 9.13
C GLU A 237 8.04 -11.49 8.55
N TYR A 238 7.52 -10.57 9.34
CA TYR A 238 7.62 -9.15 9.04
C TYR A 238 8.93 -8.61 9.66
N ASP A 239 9.90 -8.29 8.82
CA ASP A 239 11.09 -7.58 9.27
C ASP A 239 10.71 -6.14 9.63
N VAL A 240 10.82 -5.79 10.92
CA VAL A 240 10.45 -4.45 11.41
C VAL A 240 11.28 -3.32 10.79
N SER A 241 12.50 -3.62 10.33
CA SER A 241 13.36 -2.67 9.63
C SER A 241 12.77 -2.26 8.27
N PHE A 242 11.96 -3.14 7.67
CA PHE A 242 11.27 -2.88 6.42
C PHE A 242 10.31 -1.70 6.49
N THR A 243 9.72 -1.40 7.66
CA THR A 243 8.86 -0.22 7.81
C THR A 243 9.59 1.07 7.43
N ARG A 244 10.84 1.21 7.87
CA ARG A 244 11.66 2.39 7.53
C ARG A 244 11.97 2.43 6.04
N ALA A 245 12.44 1.32 5.46
CA ALA A 245 12.73 1.24 4.04
C ALA A 245 11.50 1.55 3.17
N ALA A 246 10.32 1.04 3.54
CA ALA A 246 9.06 1.31 2.86
C ALA A 246 8.68 2.80 2.94
N VAL A 247 8.81 3.43 4.10
CA VAL A 247 8.52 4.85 4.29
C VAL A 247 9.47 5.72 3.47
N GLU A 248 10.77 5.48 3.54
CA GLU A 248 11.78 6.21 2.75
C GLU A 248 11.49 6.06 1.24
N PHE A 249 11.12 4.85 0.81
CA PHE A 249 10.72 4.58 -0.57
C PHE A 249 9.47 5.38 -0.96
N PHE A 250 8.42 5.40 -0.13
CA PHE A 250 7.20 6.17 -0.40
C PHE A 250 7.44 7.68 -0.45
N GLN A 251 8.30 8.20 0.43
CA GLN A 251 8.66 9.62 0.46
C GLN A 251 9.41 10.05 -0.80
N ALA A 252 10.13 9.14 -1.44
CA ALA A 252 10.85 9.39 -2.69
C ALA A 252 9.94 9.38 -3.94
N VAL A 253 8.71 8.85 -3.82
CA VAL A 253 7.73 8.86 -4.93
C VAL A 253 7.23 10.28 -5.14
N LYS A 254 7.46 10.80 -6.34
CA LYS A 254 6.95 12.12 -6.76
C LYS A 254 5.53 11.94 -7.30
N PRO A 255 4.60 12.88 -6.98
CA PRO A 255 3.25 12.91 -7.58
C PRO A 255 3.27 13.07 -9.10
#